data_e9dadfa33d2dec576e1aa03e12172605
#
_entry.id   e9dadfa33d2dec576e1aa03e12172605
#
_cell.length_a   1.000
_cell.length_b   1.000
_cell.length_c   1.000
_cell.angle_alpha   90.00
_cell.angle_beta   90.00
_cell.angle_gamma   90.00
#
_symmetry.space_group_name_H-M   'P 1'
#
loop_
_entity.id
_entity.type
_entity.pdbx_description
1 polymer ?
#
loop_
_entity_poly.entity_id
_entity_poly.type
_entity_poly.pdbx_seq_one_letter_code
_entity_poly.pdbx_strand_id
1 'polypeptide(L)'
;MADVNSGKTILLTGAGGWIGSALARSLATSAPHFLILLDHSERNLHQIQTELAAIPIGVPHVAILGDVCDIALLAEIFQTHRPQVIYHAAAFKHVPLMEMNPLAAVQNNAIGTFRLARAACEHDAASLIMISTDKAVNPRSVMGASKRVAELALERWRGGSCIMKAVRLGNVLGSPGSVVPLFLEQISRGGRVTVADPEVSRYFLTLNEAVKLVLLAADLDDGNCILVPELGEPIKILALARQLILRVGRRPEKQIPIAFTGLRPGDKLTEELASSSETLEPTADGRLRRVNGHVIAPDEFDAAILRLEEDVSARDVGSLLTTLCRLVPEFVPSEMLSAKMERAQAAGI
;
A
#
# COMPACT_ATOMS: atom_id res chain seq x y z
N MET A 1 2.98 -1.50 -27.05
CA MET A 1 2.16 -0.38 -26.54
C MET A 1 3.08 0.81 -26.31
N ALA A 2 2.64 2.04 -26.54
CA ALA A 2 3.43 3.22 -26.21
C ALA A 2 3.54 3.30 -24.67
N ASP A 3 4.73 3.57 -24.14
CA ASP A 3 4.95 3.75 -22.71
C ASP A 3 4.16 4.98 -22.25
N VAL A 4 3.16 4.78 -21.39
CA VAL A 4 2.29 5.86 -20.88
C VAL A 4 3.08 6.96 -20.17
N ASN A 5 4.30 6.67 -19.73
CA ASN A 5 5.17 7.57 -18.98
C ASN A 5 6.03 8.48 -19.88
N SER A 6 6.28 8.07 -21.13
CA SER A 6 7.16 8.80 -22.03
C SER A 6 6.65 10.21 -22.32
N GLY A 7 7.51 11.22 -22.13
CA GLY A 7 7.20 12.64 -22.33
C GLY A 7 6.21 13.22 -21.32
N LYS A 8 5.83 12.52 -20.25
CA LYS A 8 4.87 12.97 -19.23
C LYS A 8 5.54 13.57 -18.01
N THR A 9 4.84 14.50 -17.36
CA THR A 9 5.15 14.93 -16.00
C THR A 9 4.53 13.94 -15.03
N ILE A 10 5.35 13.34 -14.18
CA ILE A 10 4.96 12.24 -13.29
C ILE A 10 5.14 12.66 -11.83
N LEU A 11 4.10 12.46 -11.01
CA LEU A 11 4.19 12.57 -9.57
C LEU A 11 4.31 11.17 -8.95
N LEU A 12 5.35 10.96 -8.14
CA LEU A 12 5.53 9.76 -7.35
C LEU A 12 5.50 10.11 -5.86
N THR A 13 4.45 9.68 -5.15
CA THR A 13 4.37 9.84 -3.70
C THR A 13 4.94 8.63 -2.98
N GLY A 14 5.54 8.82 -1.80
CA GLY A 14 6.28 7.76 -1.12
C GLY A 14 7.54 7.36 -1.89
N ALA A 15 8.15 8.35 -2.57
CA ALA A 15 9.25 8.16 -3.53
C ALA A 15 10.50 7.55 -2.89
N GLY A 16 10.77 7.81 -1.62
CA GLY A 16 11.90 7.25 -0.87
C GLY A 16 11.62 5.87 -0.27
N GLY A 17 10.37 5.38 -0.32
CA GLY A 17 9.98 4.07 0.18
C GLY A 17 10.60 2.91 -0.60
N TRP A 18 10.40 1.66 -0.10
CA TRP A 18 10.98 0.46 -0.73
C TRP A 18 10.54 0.27 -2.18
N ILE A 19 9.23 0.30 -2.44
CA ILE A 19 8.70 0.20 -3.81
C ILE A 19 8.85 1.55 -4.53
N GLY A 20 8.61 2.67 -3.85
CA GLY A 20 8.69 4.01 -4.44
C GLY A 20 10.07 4.31 -5.03
N SER A 21 11.16 4.02 -4.31
CA SER A 21 12.51 4.24 -4.84
C SER A 21 12.86 3.36 -6.05
N ALA A 22 12.35 2.12 -6.07
CA ALA A 22 12.50 1.24 -7.22
C ALA A 22 11.67 1.71 -8.43
N LEU A 23 10.44 2.22 -8.18
CA LEU A 23 9.65 2.89 -9.21
C LEU A 23 10.33 4.15 -9.74
N ALA A 24 10.89 5.01 -8.87
CA ALA A 24 11.61 6.21 -9.29
C ALA A 24 12.74 5.88 -10.26
N ARG A 25 13.55 4.85 -9.94
CA ARG A 25 14.63 4.38 -10.83
C ARG A 25 14.10 3.86 -12.16
N SER A 26 13.01 3.09 -12.14
CA SER A 26 12.42 2.55 -13.35
C SER A 26 11.78 3.64 -14.21
N LEU A 27 11.04 4.57 -13.60
CA LEU A 27 10.44 5.71 -14.28
C LEU A 27 11.49 6.63 -14.92
N ALA A 28 12.63 6.82 -14.27
CA ALA A 28 13.74 7.60 -14.85
C ALA A 28 14.28 7.02 -16.17
N THR A 29 14.06 5.73 -16.44
CA THR A 29 14.44 5.08 -17.70
C THR A 29 13.36 5.14 -18.78
N SER A 30 12.13 5.54 -18.44
CA SER A 30 10.99 5.66 -19.37
C SER A 30 10.95 6.98 -20.15
N ALA A 31 12.01 7.79 -20.08
CA ALA A 31 12.12 9.11 -20.69
C ALA A 31 10.91 10.04 -20.38
N PRO A 32 10.52 10.22 -19.12
CA PRO A 32 9.48 11.17 -18.76
C PRO A 32 9.96 12.59 -19.02
N HIS A 33 9.02 13.54 -19.19
CA HIS A 33 9.36 14.94 -19.31
C HIS A 33 9.91 15.51 -17.99
N PHE A 34 9.27 15.17 -16.87
CA PHE A 34 9.66 15.63 -15.53
C PHE A 34 9.19 14.64 -14.45
N LEU A 35 9.98 14.45 -13.40
CA LEU A 35 9.65 13.55 -12.29
C LEU A 35 9.58 14.34 -10.97
N ILE A 36 8.45 14.28 -10.29
CA ILE A 36 8.21 14.91 -9.00
C ILE A 36 8.24 13.81 -7.94
N LEU A 37 9.17 13.90 -7.00
CA LEU A 37 9.37 12.94 -5.92
C LEU A 37 8.82 13.55 -4.62
N LEU A 38 7.69 13.05 -4.12
CA LEU A 38 7.11 13.48 -2.84
C LEU A 38 7.32 12.39 -1.79
N ASP A 39 7.93 12.74 -0.66
CA ASP A 39 8.03 11.86 0.51
C ASP A 39 8.10 12.69 1.80
N HIS A 40 7.57 12.16 2.90
CA HIS A 40 7.66 12.79 4.21
C HIS A 40 8.97 12.46 4.96
N SER A 41 9.74 11.49 4.48
CA SER A 41 11.01 11.09 5.06
C SER A 41 12.18 11.80 4.37
N GLU A 42 12.73 12.84 5.01
CA GLU A 42 13.91 13.56 4.52
C GLU A 42 15.04 12.61 4.09
N ARG A 43 15.41 11.67 4.98
CA ARG A 43 16.49 10.71 4.73
C ARG A 43 16.27 9.90 3.46
N ASN A 44 15.07 9.34 3.31
CA ASN A 44 14.77 8.45 2.19
C ASN A 44 14.64 9.25 0.88
N LEU A 45 14.05 10.44 0.96
CA LEU A 45 13.93 11.34 -0.19
C LEU A 45 15.29 11.82 -0.68
N HIS A 46 16.17 12.23 0.24
CA HIS A 46 17.54 12.62 -0.10
C HIS A 46 18.32 11.48 -0.76
N GLN A 47 18.16 10.24 -0.26
CA GLN A 47 18.82 9.09 -0.85
C GLN A 47 18.42 8.89 -2.32
N ILE A 48 17.11 8.83 -2.62
CA ILE A 48 16.66 8.58 -4.00
C ILE A 48 17.00 9.77 -4.91
N GLN A 49 16.90 11.01 -4.43
CA GLN A 49 17.30 12.19 -5.19
C GLN A 49 18.78 12.13 -5.59
N THR A 50 19.65 11.76 -4.65
CA THR A 50 21.09 11.62 -4.90
C THR A 50 21.38 10.51 -5.92
N GLU A 51 20.69 9.38 -5.83
CA GLU A 51 20.82 8.27 -6.77
C GLU A 51 20.41 8.70 -8.20
N LEU A 52 19.29 9.42 -8.36
CA LEU A 52 18.82 9.88 -9.67
C LEU A 52 19.73 10.97 -10.25
N ALA A 53 20.25 11.88 -9.43
CA ALA A 53 21.17 12.92 -9.85
C ALA A 53 22.52 12.37 -10.35
N ALA A 54 22.91 11.18 -9.91
CA ALA A 54 24.14 10.50 -10.34
C ALA A 54 24.02 9.81 -11.72
N ILE A 55 22.83 9.75 -12.31
CA ILE A 55 22.63 9.15 -13.64
C ILE A 55 23.10 10.14 -14.70
N PRO A 56 24.09 9.81 -15.57
CA PRO A 56 24.72 10.75 -16.50
C PRO A 56 23.77 11.42 -17.50
N ILE A 57 22.71 10.73 -17.91
CA ILE A 57 21.63 11.25 -18.75
C ILE A 57 20.36 11.16 -17.88
N GLY A 58 20.37 11.98 -16.81
CA GLY A 58 19.28 11.96 -15.83
C GLY A 58 18.03 12.66 -16.33
N VAL A 59 16.90 12.20 -15.87
CA VAL A 59 15.61 12.85 -16.08
C VAL A 59 15.53 14.13 -15.21
N PRO A 60 15.02 15.25 -15.74
CA PRO A 60 14.71 16.42 -14.91
C PRO A 60 13.76 16.03 -13.77
N HIS A 61 14.13 16.35 -12.54
CA HIS A 61 13.32 15.98 -11.38
C HIS A 61 13.42 17.01 -10.26
N VAL A 62 12.42 16.99 -9.38
CA VAL A 62 12.40 17.73 -8.12
C VAL A 62 12.04 16.79 -6.96
N ALA A 63 12.72 16.97 -5.84
CA ALA A 63 12.38 16.30 -4.59
C ALA A 63 11.62 17.28 -3.68
N ILE A 64 10.43 16.90 -3.26
CA ILE A 64 9.55 17.70 -2.40
C ILE A 64 9.39 16.96 -1.08
N LEU A 65 9.87 17.56 0.00
CA LEU A 65 9.68 17.03 1.34
C LEU A 65 8.32 17.46 1.86
N GLY A 66 7.42 16.50 2.08
CA GLY A 66 6.09 16.81 2.56
C GLY A 66 5.18 15.60 2.71
N ASP A 67 4.02 15.83 3.27
CA ASP A 67 3.01 14.81 3.55
C ASP A 67 1.91 14.82 2.48
N VAL A 68 1.53 13.64 2.00
CA VAL A 68 0.41 13.45 1.06
C VAL A 68 -0.93 13.91 1.65
N CYS A 69 -1.02 14.05 2.97
CA CYS A 69 -2.18 14.58 3.65
C CYS A 69 -2.27 16.11 3.64
N ASP A 70 -1.22 16.81 3.22
CA ASP A 70 -1.20 18.29 3.17
C ASP A 70 -1.88 18.78 1.89
N ILE A 71 -3.10 19.31 2.06
CA ILE A 71 -3.93 19.81 0.94
C ILE A 71 -3.26 21.00 0.25
N ALA A 72 -2.62 21.90 1.01
CA ALA A 72 -2.00 23.11 0.46
C ALA A 72 -0.78 22.71 -0.39
N LEU A 73 0.04 21.77 0.10
CA LEU A 73 1.17 21.23 -0.64
C LEU A 73 0.73 20.51 -1.91
N LEU A 74 -0.32 19.67 -1.84
CA LEU A 74 -0.86 19.02 -3.03
C LEU A 74 -1.31 20.08 -4.07
N ALA A 75 -2.07 21.08 -3.65
CA ALA A 75 -2.51 22.16 -4.54
C ALA A 75 -1.32 22.87 -5.20
N GLU A 76 -0.28 23.21 -4.43
CA GLU A 76 0.96 23.81 -4.95
C GLU A 76 1.64 22.91 -6.01
N ILE A 77 1.79 21.60 -5.72
CA ILE A 77 2.40 20.64 -6.65
C ILE A 77 1.61 20.58 -7.96
N PHE A 78 0.29 20.44 -7.89
CA PHE A 78 -0.55 20.33 -9.07
C PHE A 78 -0.61 21.63 -9.89
N GLN A 79 -0.68 22.79 -9.24
CA GLN A 79 -0.66 24.09 -9.92
C GLN A 79 0.69 24.37 -10.60
N THR A 80 1.79 24.08 -9.91
CA THR A 80 3.14 24.39 -10.40
C THR A 80 3.61 23.42 -11.47
N HIS A 81 3.42 22.12 -11.25
CA HIS A 81 4.03 21.08 -12.07
C HIS A 81 3.06 20.36 -13.01
N ARG A 82 1.75 20.43 -12.76
CA ARG A 82 0.68 19.81 -13.57
C ARG A 82 0.96 18.34 -13.91
N PRO A 83 1.13 17.46 -12.91
CA PRO A 83 1.42 16.06 -13.16
C PRO A 83 0.29 15.39 -13.94
N GLN A 84 0.67 14.66 -14.98
CA GLN A 84 -0.26 13.95 -15.86
C GLN A 84 -0.47 12.49 -15.42
N VAL A 85 0.57 11.87 -14.85
CA VAL A 85 0.54 10.51 -14.34
C VAL A 85 0.98 10.52 -12.89
N ILE A 86 0.25 9.82 -12.04
CA ILE A 86 0.52 9.78 -10.60
C ILE A 86 0.73 8.33 -10.17
N TYR A 87 1.86 8.05 -9.53
CA TYR A 87 2.11 6.79 -8.83
C TYR A 87 2.05 7.04 -7.33
N HIS A 88 1.10 6.40 -6.67
CA HIS A 88 0.87 6.56 -5.24
C HIS A 88 1.40 5.36 -4.45
N ALA A 89 2.64 5.51 -3.93
CA ALA A 89 3.30 4.50 -3.11
C ALA A 89 3.40 4.89 -1.62
N ALA A 90 2.91 6.08 -1.24
CA ALA A 90 2.88 6.52 0.15
C ALA A 90 1.84 5.73 0.94
N ALA A 91 2.28 4.97 1.95
CA ALA A 91 1.40 4.26 2.88
C ALA A 91 2.15 3.80 4.13
N PHE A 92 1.48 3.79 5.27
CA PHE A 92 1.93 3.07 6.46
C PHE A 92 1.54 1.59 6.34
N LYS A 93 2.50 0.67 6.46
CA LYS A 93 2.33 -0.74 6.12
C LYS A 93 2.50 -1.73 7.28
N HIS A 94 3.08 -1.29 8.41
CA HIS A 94 3.39 -2.19 9.52
C HIS A 94 2.14 -2.45 10.37
N VAL A 95 1.54 -3.63 10.20
CA VAL A 95 0.29 -4.02 10.86
C VAL A 95 0.34 -3.81 12.38
N PRO A 96 1.32 -4.32 13.15
CA PRO A 96 1.30 -4.14 14.60
C PRO A 96 1.43 -2.68 15.04
N LEU A 97 2.18 -1.87 14.27
CA LEU A 97 2.33 -0.45 14.59
C LEU A 97 1.03 0.31 14.31
N MET A 98 0.32 -0.02 13.24
CA MET A 98 -0.94 0.63 12.88
C MET A 98 -2.09 0.22 13.81
N GLU A 99 -2.10 -1.02 14.32
CA GLU A 99 -3.03 -1.43 15.38
C GLU A 99 -2.92 -0.55 16.64
N MET A 100 -1.70 -0.14 16.98
CA MET A 100 -1.46 0.81 18.08
C MET A 100 -1.76 2.26 17.72
N ASN A 101 -1.76 2.61 16.43
CA ASN A 101 -1.91 3.96 15.91
C ASN A 101 -2.99 4.06 14.84
N PRO A 102 -4.25 3.70 15.13
CA PRO A 102 -5.32 3.64 14.13
C PRO A 102 -5.61 4.98 13.45
N LEU A 103 -5.54 6.08 14.18
CA LEU A 103 -5.73 7.43 13.64
C LEU A 103 -4.70 7.75 12.56
N ALA A 104 -3.41 7.44 12.81
CA ALA A 104 -2.34 7.66 11.84
C ALA A 104 -2.50 6.78 10.58
N ALA A 105 -2.94 5.53 10.75
CA ALA A 105 -3.20 4.62 9.63
C ALA A 105 -4.29 5.18 8.70
N VAL A 106 -5.42 5.63 9.27
CA VAL A 106 -6.55 6.18 8.51
C VAL A 106 -6.20 7.52 7.89
N GLN A 107 -5.56 8.42 8.66
CA GLN A 107 -5.11 9.72 8.17
C GLN A 107 -4.24 9.56 6.91
N ASN A 108 -3.18 8.75 7.01
CA ASN A 108 -2.21 8.63 5.92
C ASN A 108 -2.76 7.78 4.76
N ASN A 109 -3.30 6.58 5.05
CA ASN A 109 -3.62 5.63 3.99
C ASN A 109 -4.97 5.91 3.33
N ALA A 110 -6.00 6.31 4.08
CA ALA A 110 -7.35 6.54 3.56
C ALA A 110 -7.55 8.01 3.16
N ILE A 111 -7.43 8.93 4.12
CA ILE A 111 -7.69 10.36 3.91
C ILE A 111 -6.65 10.96 2.96
N GLY A 112 -5.36 10.63 3.12
CA GLY A 112 -4.29 11.08 2.22
C GLY A 112 -4.52 10.62 0.79
N THR A 113 -4.93 9.36 0.57
CA THR A 113 -5.28 8.85 -0.76
C THR A 113 -6.49 9.59 -1.35
N PHE A 114 -7.55 9.80 -0.55
CA PHE A 114 -8.72 10.54 -1.02
C PHE A 114 -8.38 11.97 -1.45
N ARG A 115 -7.57 12.69 -0.66
CA ARG A 115 -7.10 14.05 -0.97
C ARG A 115 -6.27 14.10 -2.26
N LEU A 116 -5.36 13.13 -2.43
CA LEU A 116 -4.56 13.00 -3.66
C LEU A 116 -5.44 12.69 -4.87
N ALA A 117 -6.39 11.76 -4.75
CA ALA A 117 -7.33 11.40 -5.83
C ALA A 117 -8.20 12.61 -6.23
N ARG A 118 -8.69 13.37 -5.24
CA ARG A 118 -9.43 14.61 -5.47
C ARG A 118 -8.58 15.64 -6.22
N ALA A 119 -7.36 15.90 -5.76
CA ALA A 119 -6.45 16.84 -6.42
C ALA A 119 -6.13 16.41 -7.87
N ALA A 120 -5.95 15.09 -8.10
CA ALA A 120 -5.74 14.56 -9.45
C ALA A 120 -6.91 14.86 -10.39
N CYS A 121 -8.16 14.70 -9.93
CA CYS A 121 -9.34 15.03 -10.72
C CYS A 121 -9.53 16.54 -10.92
N GLU A 122 -9.35 17.34 -9.87
CA GLU A 122 -9.52 18.81 -9.92
C GLU A 122 -8.50 19.49 -10.86
N HIS A 123 -7.36 18.82 -11.12
CA HIS A 123 -6.30 19.33 -11.99
C HIS A 123 -6.10 18.52 -13.27
N ASP A 124 -7.11 17.76 -13.71
CA ASP A 124 -7.15 17.05 -15.00
C ASP A 124 -5.95 16.10 -15.22
N ALA A 125 -5.46 15.43 -14.17
CA ALA A 125 -4.48 14.38 -14.34
C ALA A 125 -5.07 13.23 -15.17
N ALA A 126 -4.26 12.65 -16.07
CA ALA A 126 -4.71 11.57 -16.94
C ALA A 126 -4.92 10.25 -16.16
N SER A 127 -4.02 9.95 -15.22
CA SER A 127 -4.12 8.71 -14.45
C SER A 127 -3.49 8.76 -13.07
N LEU A 128 -4.02 7.95 -12.14
CA LEU A 128 -3.47 7.68 -10.82
C LEU A 128 -3.42 6.17 -10.59
N ILE A 129 -2.22 5.65 -10.31
CA ILE A 129 -1.98 4.24 -10.01
C ILE A 129 -1.53 4.12 -8.55
N MET A 130 -2.36 3.49 -7.71
CA MET A 130 -2.08 3.30 -6.29
C MET A 130 -1.57 1.88 -6.02
N ILE A 131 -0.55 1.77 -5.19
CA ILE A 131 -0.13 0.49 -4.63
C ILE A 131 -1.07 0.14 -3.48
N SER A 132 -1.81 -0.97 -3.63
CA SER A 132 -2.62 -1.59 -2.59
C SER A 132 -1.99 -2.90 -2.11
N THR A 133 -2.73 -3.70 -1.37
CA THR A 133 -2.23 -4.91 -0.70
C THR A 133 -3.31 -5.99 -0.61
N ASP A 134 -2.89 -7.25 -0.55
CA ASP A 134 -3.72 -8.41 -0.21
C ASP A 134 -4.45 -8.24 1.14
N LYS A 135 -3.91 -7.44 2.05
CA LYS A 135 -4.49 -7.17 3.38
C LYS A 135 -5.72 -6.25 3.36
N ALA A 136 -5.99 -5.60 2.22
CA ALA A 136 -7.21 -4.83 2.00
C ALA A 136 -8.45 -5.74 1.77
N VAL A 137 -8.23 -7.02 1.45
CA VAL A 137 -9.28 -8.04 1.29
C VAL A 137 -9.65 -8.61 2.66
N ASN A 138 -10.94 -8.67 3.01
CA ASN A 138 -11.43 -9.19 4.30
C ASN A 138 -10.54 -8.74 5.48
N PRO A 139 -10.32 -7.43 5.68
CA PRO A 139 -9.26 -6.93 6.55
C PRO A 139 -9.46 -7.36 8.01
N ARG A 140 -8.35 -7.75 8.67
CA ARG A 140 -8.29 -8.09 10.10
C ARG A 140 -7.48 -7.07 10.88
N SER A 141 -7.05 -5.99 10.21
CA SER A 141 -6.25 -4.91 10.79
C SER A 141 -6.72 -3.55 10.28
N VAL A 142 -6.48 -2.51 11.10
CA VAL A 142 -6.75 -1.12 10.67
C VAL A 142 -5.90 -0.75 9.45
N MET A 143 -4.68 -1.27 9.35
CA MET A 143 -3.85 -1.05 8.17
C MET A 143 -4.55 -1.60 6.90
N GLY A 144 -5.07 -2.82 6.95
CA GLY A 144 -5.82 -3.41 5.84
C GLY A 144 -7.11 -2.63 5.55
N ALA A 145 -7.90 -2.31 6.59
CA ALA A 145 -9.13 -1.54 6.45
C ALA A 145 -8.87 -0.14 5.85
N SER A 146 -7.81 0.57 6.31
CA SER A 146 -7.45 1.88 5.75
C SER A 146 -7.04 1.79 4.27
N LYS A 147 -6.39 0.71 3.85
CA LYS A 147 -6.07 0.46 2.44
C LYS A 147 -7.31 0.11 1.62
N ARG A 148 -8.29 -0.64 2.20
CA ARG A 148 -9.57 -0.87 1.53
C ARG A 148 -10.35 0.44 1.33
N VAL A 149 -10.39 1.32 2.33
CA VAL A 149 -10.99 2.67 2.18
C VAL A 149 -10.25 3.47 1.10
N ALA A 150 -8.93 3.34 1.00
CA ALA A 150 -8.15 3.96 -0.08
C ALA A 150 -8.55 3.43 -1.48
N GLU A 151 -8.83 2.11 -1.63
CA GLU A 151 -9.37 1.55 -2.88
C GLU A 151 -10.74 2.15 -3.19
N LEU A 152 -11.64 2.23 -2.21
CA LEU A 152 -12.96 2.85 -2.36
C LEU A 152 -12.86 4.34 -2.72
N ALA A 153 -11.85 5.06 -2.21
CA ALA A 153 -11.59 6.45 -2.55
C ALA A 153 -11.28 6.63 -4.06
N LEU A 154 -10.57 5.68 -4.68
CA LEU A 154 -10.35 5.71 -6.13
C LEU A 154 -11.62 5.35 -6.91
N GLU A 155 -12.39 4.38 -6.44
CA GLU A 155 -13.65 3.98 -7.05
C GLU A 155 -14.72 5.09 -7.02
N ARG A 156 -14.66 5.99 -6.00
CA ARG A 156 -15.52 7.18 -5.90
C ARG A 156 -15.50 8.05 -7.18
N TRP A 157 -14.35 8.09 -7.86
CA TRP A 157 -14.15 8.89 -9.07
C TRP A 157 -14.37 8.10 -10.38
N ARG A 158 -15.01 6.95 -10.30
CA ARG A 158 -15.36 6.15 -11.48
C ARG A 158 -16.20 6.95 -12.48
N GLY A 159 -15.76 6.97 -13.74
CA GLY A 159 -16.40 7.75 -14.80
C GLY A 159 -15.93 9.21 -14.92
N GLY A 160 -15.00 9.66 -14.07
CA GLY A 160 -14.30 10.94 -14.22
C GLY A 160 -13.24 10.91 -15.33
N SER A 161 -12.62 12.07 -15.59
CA SER A 161 -11.55 12.22 -16.60
C SER A 161 -10.23 11.53 -16.20
N CYS A 162 -9.96 11.40 -14.91
CA CYS A 162 -8.75 10.75 -14.40
C CYS A 162 -8.97 9.24 -14.25
N ILE A 163 -8.19 8.42 -14.94
CA ILE A 163 -8.24 6.96 -14.81
C ILE A 163 -7.52 6.54 -13.52
N MET A 164 -8.24 5.94 -12.60
CA MET A 164 -7.71 5.53 -11.30
C MET A 164 -7.65 4.02 -11.16
N LYS A 165 -6.48 3.51 -10.77
CA LYS A 165 -6.24 2.09 -10.59
C LYS A 165 -5.55 1.80 -9.27
N ALA A 166 -5.97 0.73 -8.61
CA ALA A 166 -5.26 0.18 -7.45
C ALA A 166 -4.67 -1.19 -7.81
N VAL A 167 -3.44 -1.47 -7.36
CA VAL A 167 -2.79 -2.78 -7.58
C VAL A 167 -2.58 -3.45 -6.23
N ARG A 168 -3.31 -4.53 -5.95
CA ARG A 168 -3.15 -5.33 -4.73
C ARG A 168 -1.91 -6.20 -4.87
N LEU A 169 -0.85 -5.85 -4.17
CA LEU A 169 0.38 -6.64 -4.13
C LEU A 169 0.39 -7.55 -2.89
N GLY A 170 1.00 -8.73 -3.04
CA GLY A 170 1.40 -9.56 -1.91
C GLY A 170 2.63 -9.01 -1.17
N ASN A 171 3.31 -9.86 -0.40
CA ASN A 171 4.50 -9.47 0.33
C ASN A 171 5.70 -9.28 -0.61
N VAL A 172 6.27 -8.07 -0.65
CA VAL A 172 7.47 -7.79 -1.46
C VAL A 172 8.73 -8.18 -0.68
N LEU A 173 9.51 -9.11 -1.23
CA LEU A 173 10.72 -9.64 -0.61
C LEU A 173 11.75 -8.54 -0.31
N GLY A 174 12.43 -8.68 0.82
CA GLY A 174 13.53 -7.79 1.23
C GLY A 174 13.09 -6.42 1.75
N SER A 175 11.78 -6.13 1.80
CA SER A 175 11.31 -4.83 2.31
C SER A 175 11.68 -4.65 3.80
N PRO A 176 12.09 -3.44 4.24
CA PRO A 176 12.45 -3.16 5.62
C PRO A 176 11.36 -3.60 6.61
N GLY A 177 11.77 -4.26 7.70
CA GLY A 177 10.87 -4.80 8.72
C GLY A 177 10.05 -6.01 8.29
N SER A 178 10.30 -6.59 7.09
CA SER A 178 9.64 -7.82 6.64
C SER A 178 10.34 -9.07 7.18
N VAL A 179 9.71 -10.22 6.96
CA VAL A 179 10.13 -11.52 7.54
C VAL A 179 11.53 -11.97 7.11
N VAL A 180 11.95 -11.72 5.86
CA VAL A 180 13.25 -12.17 5.37
C VAL A 180 14.43 -11.44 6.04
N PRO A 181 14.49 -10.09 6.07
CA PRO A 181 15.49 -9.36 6.84
C PRO A 181 15.50 -9.74 8.31
N LEU A 182 14.33 -9.90 8.95
CA LEU A 182 14.21 -10.31 10.33
C LEU A 182 14.86 -11.68 10.59
N PHE A 183 14.55 -12.68 9.76
CA PHE A 183 15.12 -14.01 9.90
C PHE A 183 16.64 -14.02 9.69
N LEU A 184 17.14 -13.30 8.69
CA LEU A 184 18.58 -13.17 8.46
C LEU A 184 19.29 -12.51 9.64
N GLU A 185 18.70 -11.49 10.24
CA GLU A 185 19.22 -10.85 11.45
C GLU A 185 19.23 -11.82 12.66
N GLN A 186 18.13 -12.54 12.89
CA GLN A 186 18.06 -13.53 13.96
C GLN A 186 19.08 -14.66 13.77
N ILE A 187 19.26 -15.16 12.55
CA ILE A 187 20.25 -16.19 12.20
C ILE A 187 21.68 -15.67 12.42
N SER A 188 21.98 -14.45 11.98
CA SER A 188 23.33 -13.86 12.11
C SER A 188 23.77 -13.69 13.57
N ARG A 189 22.81 -13.44 14.46
CA ARG A 189 23.03 -13.35 15.91
C ARG A 189 23.16 -14.72 16.59
N GLY A 190 23.03 -15.83 15.82
CA GLY A 190 23.03 -17.20 16.37
C GLY A 190 21.81 -17.51 17.25
N GLY A 191 20.79 -16.67 17.22
CA GLY A 191 19.55 -16.81 17.98
C GLY A 191 18.51 -17.69 17.29
N ARG A 192 17.39 -17.91 18.00
CA ARG A 192 16.23 -18.60 17.43
C ARG A 192 15.50 -17.73 16.39
N VAL A 193 15.01 -18.36 15.33
CA VAL A 193 14.12 -17.74 14.36
C VAL A 193 12.68 -17.80 14.88
N THR A 194 11.97 -16.66 14.84
CA THR A 194 10.59 -16.56 15.35
C THR A 194 9.59 -16.58 14.22
N VAL A 195 8.68 -17.55 14.23
CA VAL A 195 7.57 -17.71 13.28
C VAL A 195 6.26 -17.55 14.04
N ALA A 196 5.30 -16.81 13.49
CA ALA A 196 4.04 -16.56 14.20
C ALA A 196 3.27 -17.87 14.44
N ASP A 197 3.08 -18.66 13.38
CA ASP A 197 2.34 -19.93 13.45
C ASP A 197 2.87 -20.87 12.35
N PRO A 198 2.89 -22.21 12.55
CA PRO A 198 3.34 -23.17 11.55
C PRO A 198 2.61 -23.08 10.20
N GLU A 199 1.32 -22.71 10.23
CA GLU A 199 0.45 -22.69 9.07
C GLU A 199 0.42 -21.33 8.35
N VAL A 200 1.04 -20.29 8.90
CA VAL A 200 1.08 -18.96 8.25
C VAL A 200 1.72 -19.07 6.89
N SER A 201 0.99 -18.61 5.89
CA SER A 201 1.46 -18.52 4.50
C SER A 201 1.24 -17.13 3.90
N ARG A 202 2.09 -16.77 2.92
CA ARG A 202 2.03 -15.47 2.24
C ARG A 202 2.35 -15.63 0.77
N TYR A 203 1.73 -14.78 -0.05
CA TYR A 203 2.15 -14.57 -1.43
C TYR A 203 3.38 -13.68 -1.45
N PHE A 204 4.40 -14.08 -2.21
CA PHE A 204 5.64 -13.31 -2.32
C PHE A 204 5.88 -12.84 -3.75
N LEU A 205 6.40 -11.63 -3.85
CA LEU A 205 6.87 -10.98 -5.07
C LEU A 205 8.30 -10.47 -4.84
N THR A 206 9.12 -10.52 -5.86
CA THR A 206 10.35 -9.73 -5.88
C THR A 206 10.03 -8.25 -6.07
N LEU A 207 10.95 -7.38 -5.67
CA LEU A 207 10.79 -5.94 -5.87
C LEU A 207 10.62 -5.58 -7.36
N ASN A 208 11.37 -6.26 -8.22
CA ASN A 208 11.31 -6.05 -9.67
C ASN A 208 9.95 -6.48 -10.27
N GLU A 209 9.38 -7.60 -9.81
CA GLU A 209 8.04 -8.02 -10.23
C GLU A 209 6.99 -7.04 -9.77
N ALA A 210 7.04 -6.57 -8.52
CA ALA A 210 6.11 -5.56 -8.00
C ALA A 210 6.14 -4.27 -8.84
N VAL A 211 7.34 -3.74 -9.15
CA VAL A 211 7.50 -2.56 -10.01
C VAL A 211 6.93 -2.80 -11.40
N LYS A 212 7.24 -3.93 -12.03
CA LYS A 212 6.72 -4.27 -13.36
C LYS A 212 5.20 -4.36 -13.40
N LEU A 213 4.57 -4.92 -12.37
CA LEU A 213 3.11 -5.01 -12.28
C LEU A 213 2.44 -3.64 -12.11
N VAL A 214 3.05 -2.74 -11.32
CA VAL A 214 2.55 -1.37 -11.16
C VAL A 214 2.66 -0.57 -12.46
N LEU A 215 3.78 -0.69 -13.18
CA LEU A 215 3.95 -0.05 -14.49
C LEU A 215 3.01 -0.65 -15.55
N LEU A 216 2.86 -1.97 -15.57
CA LEU A 216 1.89 -2.63 -16.43
C LEU A 216 0.46 -2.14 -16.18
N ALA A 217 0.07 -1.97 -14.91
CA ALA A 217 -1.25 -1.46 -14.57
C ALA A 217 -1.50 -0.05 -15.14
N ALA A 218 -0.45 0.77 -15.26
CA ALA A 218 -0.56 2.08 -15.89
C ALA A 218 -0.84 1.98 -17.40
N ASP A 219 -0.23 1.02 -18.08
CA ASP A 219 -0.35 0.81 -19.53
C ASP A 219 -1.65 0.11 -19.97
N LEU A 220 -2.37 -0.54 -19.04
CA LEU A 220 -3.63 -1.22 -19.37
C LEU A 220 -4.77 -0.21 -19.65
N ASP A 221 -5.56 -0.47 -20.67
CA ASP A 221 -6.75 0.33 -21.02
C ASP A 221 -8.03 -0.28 -20.40
N ASP A 222 -8.00 -0.55 -19.10
CA ASP A 222 -9.12 -1.17 -18.38
C ASP A 222 -10.00 -0.16 -17.61
N GLY A 223 -9.78 1.14 -17.79
CA GLY A 223 -10.48 2.20 -17.04
C GLY A 223 -10.17 2.15 -15.54
N ASN A 224 -11.11 2.67 -14.74
CA ASN A 224 -10.99 2.67 -13.27
C ASN A 224 -11.23 1.27 -12.73
N CYS A 225 -10.25 0.68 -12.05
CA CYS A 225 -10.35 -0.68 -11.52
C CYS A 225 -9.35 -0.98 -10.40
N ILE A 226 -9.66 -2.01 -9.64
CA ILE A 226 -8.71 -2.68 -8.76
C ILE A 226 -8.12 -3.86 -9.54
N LEU A 227 -6.80 -4.02 -9.49
CA LEU A 227 -6.05 -5.06 -10.16
C LEU A 227 -5.36 -5.97 -9.16
N VAL A 228 -5.36 -7.26 -9.47
CA VAL A 228 -4.72 -8.31 -8.66
C VAL A 228 -3.77 -9.08 -9.57
N PRO A 229 -2.51 -9.28 -9.19
CA PRO A 229 -1.59 -10.10 -9.98
C PRO A 229 -1.95 -11.59 -9.90
N GLU A 230 -1.72 -12.31 -10.99
CA GLU A 230 -1.67 -13.76 -10.97
C GLU A 230 -0.42 -14.19 -10.21
N LEU A 231 -0.61 -14.58 -8.96
CA LEU A 231 0.45 -15.08 -8.09
C LEU A 231 0.38 -16.61 -8.05
N GLY A 232 1.53 -17.24 -7.91
CA GLY A 232 1.61 -18.68 -7.65
C GLY A 232 1.05 -19.05 -6.28
N GLU A 233 1.36 -20.27 -5.82
CA GLU A 233 0.94 -20.75 -4.51
C GLU A 233 1.58 -19.94 -3.35
N PRO A 234 0.83 -19.71 -2.26
CA PRO A 234 1.37 -19.02 -1.10
C PRO A 234 2.45 -19.87 -0.41
N ILE A 235 3.53 -19.23 0.02
CA ILE A 235 4.67 -19.89 0.66
C ILE A 235 4.46 -19.90 2.19
N LYS A 236 4.57 -21.09 2.81
CA LYS A 236 4.58 -21.20 4.28
C LYS A 236 5.80 -20.51 4.86
N ILE A 237 5.58 -19.63 5.83
CA ILE A 237 6.65 -18.85 6.48
C ILE A 237 7.65 -19.77 7.20
N LEU A 238 7.17 -20.89 7.77
CA LEU A 238 8.02 -21.92 8.37
C LEU A 238 8.97 -22.55 7.33
N ALA A 239 8.49 -22.83 6.12
CA ALA A 239 9.33 -23.37 5.05
C ALA A 239 10.39 -22.36 4.61
N LEU A 240 10.02 -21.09 4.50
CA LEU A 240 10.95 -20.00 4.20
C LEU A 240 12.03 -19.86 5.28
N ALA A 241 11.67 -19.94 6.56
CA ALA A 241 12.63 -19.91 7.67
C ALA A 241 13.65 -21.04 7.57
N ARG A 242 13.19 -22.28 7.34
CA ARG A 242 14.06 -23.45 7.16
C ARG A 242 15.01 -23.30 5.99
N GLN A 243 14.50 -22.80 4.84
CA GLN A 243 15.36 -22.57 3.67
C GLN A 243 16.44 -21.51 3.92
N LEU A 244 16.11 -20.41 4.60
CA LEU A 244 17.10 -19.37 4.93
C LEU A 244 18.18 -19.89 5.89
N ILE A 245 17.82 -20.70 6.89
CA ILE A 245 18.78 -21.33 7.80
C ILE A 245 19.72 -22.27 7.03
N LEU A 246 19.19 -23.09 6.10
CA LEU A 246 19.99 -23.99 5.26
C LEU A 246 20.93 -23.21 4.33
N ARG A 247 20.48 -22.11 3.75
CA ARG A 247 21.30 -21.26 2.85
C ARG A 247 22.54 -20.67 3.53
N VAL A 248 22.47 -20.41 4.82
CA VAL A 248 23.66 -19.95 5.59
C VAL A 248 24.51 -21.11 6.14
N GLY A 249 24.28 -22.35 5.66
CA GLY A 249 25.03 -23.53 6.06
C GLY A 249 24.73 -24.05 7.48
N ARG A 250 23.57 -23.69 8.04
CA ARG A 250 23.13 -24.13 9.37
C ARG A 250 22.00 -25.15 9.25
N ARG A 251 21.78 -25.94 10.32
CA ARG A 251 20.70 -26.94 10.38
C ARG A 251 19.51 -26.41 11.18
N PRO A 252 18.29 -26.33 10.55
CA PRO A 252 17.08 -25.95 11.26
C PRO A 252 16.84 -26.87 12.46
N GLU A 253 16.28 -26.34 13.52
CA GLU A 253 15.92 -26.98 14.79
C GLU A 253 17.09 -27.60 15.56
N LYS A 254 18.21 -27.93 14.90
CA LYS A 254 19.42 -28.48 15.52
C LYS A 254 20.44 -27.41 15.93
N GLN A 255 20.74 -26.48 15.04
CA GLN A 255 21.72 -25.40 15.26
C GLN A 255 21.05 -24.04 15.43
N ILE A 256 19.95 -23.81 14.71
CA ILE A 256 19.11 -22.61 14.84
C ILE A 256 17.70 -23.08 15.19
N PRO A 257 17.27 -22.89 16.46
CA PRO A 257 15.90 -23.23 16.88
C PRO A 257 14.86 -22.35 16.15
N ILE A 258 13.68 -22.91 15.90
CA ILE A 258 12.52 -22.17 15.44
C ILE A 258 11.51 -22.12 16.58
N ALA A 259 11.05 -20.92 16.92
CA ALA A 259 10.08 -20.70 17.99
C ALA A 259 8.78 -20.11 17.42
N PHE A 260 7.64 -20.58 17.91
CA PHE A 260 6.33 -20.04 17.55
C PHE A 260 5.89 -19.01 18.57
N THR A 261 5.45 -17.83 18.08
CA THR A 261 5.10 -16.67 18.93
C THR A 261 3.61 -16.42 19.06
N GLY A 262 2.78 -17.13 18.29
CA GLY A 262 1.38 -16.80 18.09
C GLY A 262 1.18 -15.67 17.07
N LEU A 263 -0.03 -15.58 16.52
CA LEU A 263 -0.44 -14.48 15.65
C LEU A 263 -0.50 -13.17 16.45
N ARG A 264 -0.03 -12.09 15.88
CA ARG A 264 -0.16 -10.76 16.46
C ARG A 264 -1.54 -10.19 16.15
N PRO A 265 -2.04 -9.21 16.93
CA PRO A 265 -3.27 -8.51 16.58
C PRO A 265 -3.26 -8.01 15.13
N GLY A 266 -4.31 -8.32 14.38
CA GLY A 266 -4.44 -7.95 12.97
C GLY A 266 -3.74 -8.87 11.97
N ASP A 267 -2.97 -9.89 12.39
CA ASP A 267 -2.37 -10.88 11.48
C ASP A 267 -3.38 -11.95 11.10
N LYS A 268 -3.30 -12.43 9.84
CA LYS A 268 -4.05 -13.60 9.32
C LYS A 268 -3.15 -14.82 9.18
N LEU A 269 -3.72 -16.04 9.23
CA LEU A 269 -3.01 -17.28 8.85
C LEU A 269 -2.63 -17.25 7.36
N THR A 270 -3.60 -16.94 6.51
CA THR A 270 -3.44 -16.82 5.05
C THR A 270 -4.02 -15.52 4.57
N GLU A 271 -3.40 -14.92 3.56
CA GLU A 271 -3.94 -13.74 2.89
C GLU A 271 -4.76 -14.17 1.67
N GLU A 272 -5.71 -13.31 1.28
CA GLU A 272 -6.60 -13.52 0.14
C GLU A 272 -6.38 -12.40 -0.89
N LEU A 273 -6.50 -12.74 -2.16
CA LEU A 273 -6.34 -11.76 -3.25
C LEU A 273 -7.67 -11.11 -3.66
N ALA A 274 -8.77 -11.82 -3.43
CA ALA A 274 -10.14 -11.34 -3.62
C ALA A 274 -11.04 -11.91 -2.53
N SER A 275 -12.09 -11.21 -2.15
CA SER A 275 -13.12 -11.68 -1.22
C SER A 275 -14.13 -12.59 -1.95
N SER A 276 -14.98 -13.28 -1.18
CA SER A 276 -16.06 -14.11 -1.74
C SER A 276 -17.14 -13.28 -2.47
N SER A 277 -17.24 -11.98 -2.20
CA SER A 277 -18.14 -11.04 -2.87
C SER A 277 -17.54 -10.38 -4.11
N GLU A 278 -16.26 -10.60 -4.36
CA GLU A 278 -15.54 -10.07 -5.52
C GLU A 278 -15.39 -11.14 -6.60
N THR A 279 -15.47 -10.73 -7.86
CA THR A 279 -15.17 -11.58 -9.02
C THR A 279 -13.91 -11.10 -9.72
N LEU A 280 -13.15 -12.05 -10.27
CA LEU A 280 -11.90 -11.77 -10.97
C LEU A 280 -12.07 -12.00 -12.48
N GLU A 281 -11.86 -10.95 -13.26
CA GLU A 281 -11.88 -10.99 -14.72
C GLU A 281 -10.46 -10.85 -15.30
N PRO A 282 -10.11 -11.58 -16.36
CA PRO A 282 -8.81 -11.43 -17.01
C PRO A 282 -8.68 -10.04 -17.65
N THR A 283 -7.48 -9.46 -17.60
CA THR A 283 -7.10 -8.30 -18.41
C THR A 283 -6.49 -8.76 -19.73
N ALA A 284 -6.27 -7.81 -20.66
CA ALA A 284 -5.64 -8.11 -21.95
C ALA A 284 -4.23 -8.70 -21.83
N ASP A 285 -3.49 -8.38 -20.76
CA ASP A 285 -2.13 -8.89 -20.55
C ASP A 285 -2.09 -10.28 -19.88
N GLY A 286 -3.10 -10.63 -19.08
CA GLY A 286 -3.22 -11.90 -18.37
C GLY A 286 -2.36 -12.03 -17.10
N ARG A 287 -1.40 -11.15 -16.86
CA ARG A 287 -0.61 -11.10 -15.59
C ARG A 287 -1.34 -10.42 -14.45
N LEU A 288 -2.31 -9.58 -14.79
CA LEU A 288 -3.21 -8.89 -13.87
C LEU A 288 -4.63 -9.33 -14.15
N ARG A 289 -5.47 -9.41 -13.12
CA ARG A 289 -6.90 -9.63 -13.21
C ARG A 289 -7.62 -8.44 -12.61
N ARG A 290 -8.73 -8.02 -13.22
CA ARG A 290 -9.59 -6.98 -12.70
C ARG A 290 -10.51 -7.54 -11.63
N VAL A 291 -10.64 -6.81 -10.53
CA VAL A 291 -11.58 -7.10 -9.45
C VAL A 291 -12.87 -6.33 -9.69
N ASN A 292 -14.00 -7.04 -9.71
CA ASN A 292 -15.32 -6.44 -9.68
C ASN A 292 -15.96 -6.78 -8.33
N GLY A 293 -16.42 -5.76 -7.62
CA GLY A 293 -16.97 -5.90 -6.29
C GLY A 293 -17.99 -4.82 -5.95
N HIS A 294 -18.28 -4.68 -4.68
CA HIS A 294 -19.24 -3.71 -4.16
C HIS A 294 -18.73 -2.27 -4.36
N VAL A 295 -19.62 -1.41 -4.83
CA VAL A 295 -19.40 0.02 -5.02
C VAL A 295 -20.28 0.78 -4.04
N ILE A 296 -19.69 1.71 -3.29
CA ILE A 296 -20.41 2.59 -2.38
C ILE A 296 -20.89 3.83 -3.15
N ALA A 297 -22.10 4.31 -2.83
CA ALA A 297 -22.62 5.54 -3.42
C ALA A 297 -21.68 6.73 -3.10
N PRO A 298 -21.41 7.60 -4.09
CA PRO A 298 -20.47 8.72 -3.90
C PRO A 298 -20.75 9.59 -2.67
N ASP A 299 -22.00 9.99 -2.48
CA ASP A 299 -22.39 10.86 -1.35
C ASP A 299 -22.23 10.17 0.01
N GLU A 300 -22.50 8.86 0.07
CA GLU A 300 -22.28 8.07 1.27
C GLU A 300 -20.79 7.95 1.61
N PHE A 301 -19.96 7.74 0.58
CA PHE A 301 -18.51 7.69 0.76
C PHE A 301 -17.96 9.04 1.22
N ASP A 302 -18.37 10.15 0.58
CA ASP A 302 -17.91 11.49 0.94
C ASP A 302 -18.30 11.86 2.39
N ALA A 303 -19.54 11.56 2.81
CA ALA A 303 -19.97 11.77 4.19
C ALA A 303 -19.15 10.95 5.20
N ALA A 304 -18.79 9.71 4.84
CA ALA A 304 -17.97 8.87 5.70
C ALA A 304 -16.51 9.36 5.79
N ILE A 305 -15.93 9.84 4.69
CA ILE A 305 -14.58 10.44 4.72
C ILE A 305 -14.55 11.69 5.59
N LEU A 306 -15.56 12.59 5.48
CA LEU A 306 -15.67 13.76 6.37
C LEU A 306 -15.73 13.34 7.84
N ARG A 307 -16.50 12.31 8.14
CA ARG A 307 -16.56 11.76 9.51
C ARG A 307 -15.22 11.21 9.97
N LEU A 308 -14.47 10.50 9.14
CA LEU A 308 -13.12 10.04 9.47
C LEU A 308 -12.15 11.20 9.72
N GLU A 309 -12.26 12.32 8.97
CA GLU A 309 -11.46 13.52 9.19
C GLU A 309 -11.78 14.18 10.56
N GLU A 310 -13.07 14.25 10.91
CA GLU A 310 -13.52 14.73 12.23
C GLU A 310 -12.99 13.83 13.35
N ASP A 311 -13.14 12.51 13.21
CA ASP A 311 -12.70 11.52 14.20
C ASP A 311 -11.18 11.59 14.43
N VAL A 312 -10.39 11.75 13.35
CA VAL A 312 -8.95 11.94 13.44
C VAL A 312 -8.60 13.25 14.17
N SER A 313 -9.28 14.34 13.83
CA SER A 313 -9.06 15.66 14.47
C SER A 313 -9.43 15.64 15.95
N ALA A 314 -10.54 15.01 16.29
CA ALA A 314 -11.00 14.83 17.68
C ALA A 314 -10.21 13.77 18.45
N ARG A 315 -9.35 12.99 17.76
CA ARG A 315 -8.62 11.83 18.29
C ARG A 315 -9.55 10.74 18.85
N ASP A 316 -10.74 10.63 18.28
CA ASP A 316 -11.76 9.64 18.67
C ASP A 316 -11.56 8.32 17.93
N VAL A 317 -10.88 7.39 18.58
CA VAL A 317 -10.61 6.05 18.03
C VAL A 317 -11.89 5.20 17.95
N GLY A 318 -12.83 5.37 18.89
CA GLY A 318 -14.07 4.58 18.92
C GLY A 318 -14.98 4.91 17.74
N SER A 319 -15.23 6.20 17.50
CA SER A 319 -16.00 6.68 16.36
C SER A 319 -15.33 6.33 15.03
N LEU A 320 -14.01 6.52 14.92
CA LEU A 320 -13.22 6.15 13.74
C LEU A 320 -13.39 4.66 13.37
N LEU A 321 -13.29 3.76 14.34
CA LEU A 321 -13.45 2.32 14.10
C LEU A 321 -14.88 1.97 13.68
N THR A 322 -15.89 2.63 14.27
CA THR A 322 -17.29 2.48 13.89
C THR A 322 -17.51 2.90 12.43
N THR A 323 -16.95 4.04 12.02
CA THR A 323 -17.01 4.52 10.63
C THR A 323 -16.29 3.58 9.68
N LEU A 324 -15.12 3.05 10.08
CA LEU A 324 -14.40 2.04 9.28
C LEU A 324 -15.20 0.75 9.08
N CYS A 325 -15.84 0.21 10.14
CA CYS A 325 -16.68 -0.98 10.03
C CYS A 325 -17.90 -0.76 9.12
N ARG A 326 -18.43 0.47 9.06
CA ARG A 326 -19.52 0.82 8.15
C ARG A 326 -19.05 0.89 6.69
N LEU A 327 -17.88 1.52 6.43
CA LEU A 327 -17.31 1.63 5.08
C LEU A 327 -16.78 0.29 4.55
N VAL A 328 -16.31 -0.57 5.42
CA VAL A 328 -15.70 -1.85 5.11
C VAL A 328 -16.39 -2.93 5.97
N PRO A 329 -17.58 -3.39 5.58
CA PRO A 329 -18.36 -4.35 6.41
C PRO A 329 -17.64 -5.66 6.70
N GLU A 330 -16.72 -6.07 5.83
CA GLU A 330 -15.85 -7.24 5.99
C GLU A 330 -14.69 -7.03 6.97
N PHE A 331 -14.48 -5.81 7.46
CA PHE A 331 -13.46 -5.52 8.46
C PHE A 331 -13.83 -6.08 9.82
N VAL A 332 -12.98 -6.93 10.36
CA VAL A 332 -13.11 -7.45 11.73
C VAL A 332 -11.94 -6.88 12.54
N PRO A 333 -12.21 -5.91 13.44
CA PRO A 333 -11.18 -5.34 14.31
C PRO A 333 -10.54 -6.41 15.20
N SER A 334 -9.25 -6.21 15.52
CA SER A 334 -8.57 -7.06 16.51
C SER A 334 -9.23 -6.92 17.89
N GLU A 335 -9.06 -7.91 18.78
CA GLU A 335 -9.60 -7.86 20.15
C GLU A 335 -9.20 -6.58 20.89
N MET A 336 -7.97 -6.12 20.68
CA MET A 336 -7.47 -4.88 21.27
C MET A 336 -8.29 -3.65 20.82
N LEU A 337 -8.67 -3.59 19.55
CA LEU A 337 -9.44 -2.48 18.99
C LEU A 337 -10.93 -2.61 19.31
N SER A 338 -11.48 -3.82 19.31
CA SER A 338 -12.87 -4.09 19.72
C SER A 338 -13.11 -3.60 21.16
N ALA A 339 -12.18 -3.85 22.07
CA ALA A 339 -12.26 -3.36 23.44
C ALA A 339 -12.21 -1.82 23.53
N LYS A 340 -11.58 -1.12 22.60
CA LYS A 340 -11.60 0.36 22.53
C LYS A 340 -12.95 0.88 22.01
N MET A 341 -13.57 0.20 21.05
CA MET A 341 -14.91 0.53 20.55
C MET A 341 -15.96 0.39 21.66
N GLU A 342 -15.96 -0.74 22.38
CA GLU A 342 -16.90 -0.98 23.49
C GLU A 342 -16.81 0.07 24.60
N ARG A 343 -15.59 0.49 24.96
CA ARG A 343 -15.36 1.53 25.97
C ARG A 343 -15.89 2.89 25.52
N ALA A 344 -15.71 3.25 24.25
CA ALA A 344 -16.23 4.49 23.70
C ALA A 344 -17.77 4.50 23.71
N GLN A 345 -18.41 3.39 23.29
CA GLN A 345 -19.86 3.22 23.32
C GLN A 345 -20.42 3.28 24.75
N ALA A 346 -19.74 2.66 25.72
CA ALA A 346 -20.14 2.70 27.14
C ALA A 346 -19.98 4.09 27.79
N ALA A 347 -19.05 4.90 27.28
CA ALA A 347 -18.84 6.26 27.76
C ALA A 347 -19.83 7.30 27.17
N GLY A 348 -20.68 6.88 26.22
CA GLY A 348 -21.69 7.76 25.60
C GLY A 348 -21.09 8.82 24.67
N ILE A 349 -19.91 8.54 24.16
CA ILE A 349 -19.17 9.39 23.21
C ILE A 349 -19.37 8.83 21.80
#